data_5a068d2145fb01123f982457588dc9dc
#
_entry.id   5a068d2145fb01123f982457588dc9dc
#
_cell.length_a   1.000
_cell.length_b   1.000
_cell.length_c   1.000
_cell.angle_alpha   90.00
_cell.angle_beta   90.00
_cell.angle_gamma   90.00
#
_symmetry.space_group_name_H-M   'P 1'
#
loop_
_entity.id
_entity.type
_entity.pdbx_description
1 polymer ?
#
loop_
_entity_poly.entity_id
_entity_poly.type
_entity_poly.pdbx_seq_one_letter_code
_entity_poly.pdbx_strand_id
1 'polypeptide(L)'
;MQSSTGVRVVSAAAVVAALVFGAAGLVRTVWSAPWDLPRGLLLGATVLGGIAAVVVLVAAVRARDRRALTFAVSVLAFALVSLVPGLLIDVFLVVAQAALVAFGVVTVRSGPGVQRAFGWIVTVAAAAWFVTALLSGTVLLTALPQESLGVAFAVPGLLQAVAYLAAAVLVAVPLLRPVGRGAGVLWASAEVR
;
A
#
# COMPACT_ATOMS: atom_id res chain seq x y z
N MET A 1 8.60 -4.76 -25.79
CA MET A 1 9.65 -3.95 -25.12
C MET A 1 8.99 -2.73 -24.51
N GLN A 2 8.94 -2.64 -23.16
CA GLN A 2 8.49 -1.40 -22.52
C GLN A 2 9.63 -0.37 -22.66
N SER A 3 9.30 0.84 -23.08
CA SER A 3 10.28 1.92 -23.14
C SER A 3 10.74 2.25 -21.70
N SER A 4 11.98 2.68 -21.52
CA SER A 4 12.50 3.11 -20.22
C SER A 4 11.64 4.21 -19.58
N THR A 5 11.02 5.05 -20.40
CA THR A 5 10.07 6.08 -19.99
C THR A 5 8.79 5.47 -19.39
N GLY A 6 8.24 4.41 -20.02
CA GLY A 6 7.04 3.75 -19.51
C GLY A 6 7.24 3.15 -18.11
N VAL A 7 8.37 2.50 -17.86
CA VAL A 7 8.69 1.94 -16.54
C VAL A 7 8.79 3.05 -15.49
N ARG A 8 9.41 4.19 -15.82
CA ARG A 8 9.52 5.32 -14.88
C ARG A 8 8.15 5.93 -14.56
N VAL A 9 7.28 6.10 -15.55
CA VAL A 9 5.93 6.63 -15.32
C VAL A 9 5.13 5.72 -14.40
N VAL A 10 5.16 4.41 -14.63
CA VAL A 10 4.45 3.44 -13.78
C VAL A 10 5.02 3.41 -12.36
N SER A 11 6.36 3.46 -12.23
CA SER A 11 6.99 3.52 -10.91
C SER A 11 6.66 4.83 -10.18
N ALA A 12 6.64 5.96 -10.87
CA ALA A 12 6.23 7.24 -10.28
C ALA A 12 4.77 7.19 -9.81
N ALA A 13 3.86 6.65 -10.61
CA ALA A 13 2.47 6.45 -10.21
C ALA A 13 2.36 5.54 -8.96
N ALA A 14 3.12 4.45 -8.92
CA ALA A 14 3.16 3.56 -7.77
C ALA A 14 3.67 4.25 -6.50
N VAL A 15 4.70 5.09 -6.61
CA VAL A 15 5.22 5.90 -5.49
C VAL A 15 4.17 6.89 -5.00
N VAL A 16 3.52 7.62 -5.91
CA VAL A 16 2.46 8.56 -5.55
C VAL A 16 1.34 7.84 -4.80
N ALA A 17 0.86 6.71 -5.30
CA ALA A 17 -0.18 5.92 -4.65
C ALA A 17 0.24 5.48 -3.24
N ALA A 18 1.46 4.94 -3.09
CA ALA A 18 1.97 4.49 -1.80
C ALA A 18 2.14 5.64 -0.80
N LEU A 19 2.64 6.80 -1.25
CA LEU A 19 2.79 7.98 -0.40
C LEU A 19 1.45 8.55 0.05
N VAL A 20 0.46 8.62 -0.85
CA VAL A 20 -0.89 9.10 -0.54
C VAL A 20 -1.53 8.25 0.56
N PHE A 21 -1.48 6.92 0.43
CA PHE A 21 -2.08 6.03 1.43
C PHE A 21 -1.24 5.86 2.69
N GLY A 22 0.08 6.01 2.59
CA GLY A 22 0.95 6.13 3.76
C GLY A 22 0.65 7.40 4.57
N ALA A 23 0.53 8.54 3.90
CA ALA A 23 0.15 9.80 4.53
C ALA A 23 -1.26 9.74 5.15
N ALA A 24 -2.22 9.11 4.47
CA ALA A 24 -3.56 8.90 5.04
C ALA A 24 -3.52 8.06 6.33
N GLY A 25 -2.62 7.07 6.42
CA GLY A 25 -2.37 6.32 7.65
C GLY A 25 -1.82 7.21 8.78
N LEU A 26 -0.83 8.07 8.49
CA LEU A 26 -0.29 9.01 9.46
C LEU A 26 -1.34 10.00 9.96
N VAL A 27 -2.16 10.53 9.06
CA VAL A 27 -3.24 11.43 9.44
C VAL A 27 -4.23 10.75 10.39
N ARG A 28 -4.58 9.49 10.13
CA ARG A 28 -5.44 8.69 11.03
C ARG A 28 -4.81 8.46 12.41
N THR A 29 -3.48 8.43 12.51
CA THR A 29 -2.77 8.27 13.79
C THR A 29 -2.86 9.52 14.67
N VAL A 30 -2.77 10.69 14.03
CA VAL A 30 -2.75 11.99 14.73
C VAL A 30 -4.16 12.51 14.99
N TRP A 31 -5.09 12.20 14.09
CA TRP A 31 -6.47 12.68 14.15
C TRP A 31 -7.37 11.62 14.76
N SER A 32 -7.69 11.77 16.03
CA SER A 32 -8.59 10.87 16.76
C SER A 32 -10.05 10.92 16.27
N ALA A 33 -10.40 11.94 15.47
CA ALA A 33 -11.74 12.15 14.92
C ALA A 33 -11.68 12.25 13.39
N PRO A 34 -11.84 11.12 12.66
CA PRO A 34 -11.76 11.10 11.19
C PRO A 34 -12.83 11.96 10.49
N TRP A 35 -13.90 12.34 11.19
CA TRP A 35 -14.95 13.22 10.68
C TRP A 35 -14.58 14.70 10.62
N ASP A 36 -13.52 15.12 11.32
CA ASP A 36 -13.03 16.51 11.31
C ASP A 36 -12.08 16.78 10.13
N LEU A 37 -11.67 15.74 9.40
CA LEU A 37 -10.85 15.89 8.20
C LEU A 37 -11.67 16.52 7.07
N PRO A 38 -11.12 17.54 6.37
CA PRO A 38 -11.76 18.10 5.20
C PRO A 38 -12.08 17.00 4.18
N ARG A 39 -13.37 16.75 3.95
CA ARG A 39 -13.83 15.71 3.02
C ARG A 39 -13.18 15.81 1.64
N GLY A 40 -12.90 17.03 1.19
CA GLY A 40 -12.22 17.30 -0.07
C GLY A 40 -10.80 16.75 -0.13
N LEU A 41 -10.05 16.79 0.96
CA LEU A 41 -8.69 16.23 1.05
C LEU A 41 -8.72 14.70 0.93
N LEU A 42 -9.63 14.04 1.64
CA LEU A 42 -9.78 12.59 1.59
C LEU A 42 -10.22 12.13 0.20
N LEU A 43 -11.20 12.79 -0.40
CA LEU A 43 -11.66 12.47 -1.76
C LEU A 43 -10.55 12.72 -2.79
N GLY A 44 -9.83 13.84 -2.69
CA GLY A 44 -8.71 14.14 -3.58
C GLY A 44 -7.60 13.09 -3.50
N ALA A 45 -7.23 12.69 -2.28
CA ALA A 45 -6.24 11.63 -2.06
C ALA A 45 -6.72 10.28 -2.62
N THR A 46 -7.99 9.93 -2.41
CA THR A 46 -8.59 8.69 -2.92
C THR A 46 -8.61 8.66 -4.45
N VAL A 47 -9.02 9.76 -5.10
CA VAL A 47 -9.05 9.86 -6.55
C VAL A 47 -7.64 9.78 -7.13
N LEU A 48 -6.69 10.54 -6.58
CA LEU A 48 -5.30 10.53 -7.03
C LEU A 48 -4.68 9.14 -6.86
N GLY A 49 -4.84 8.53 -5.69
CA GLY A 49 -4.37 7.17 -5.42
C GLY A 49 -5.04 6.13 -6.31
N GLY A 50 -6.33 6.26 -6.56
CA GLY A 50 -7.09 5.38 -7.44
C GLY A 50 -6.64 5.45 -8.91
N ILE A 51 -6.46 6.65 -9.45
CA ILE A 51 -5.94 6.84 -10.82
C ILE A 51 -4.53 6.22 -10.93
N ALA A 52 -3.66 6.50 -9.97
CA ALA A 52 -2.32 5.94 -9.94
C ALA A 52 -2.36 4.40 -9.86
N ALA A 53 -3.26 3.83 -9.06
CA ALA A 53 -3.46 2.38 -8.95
C ALA A 53 -3.89 1.74 -10.28
N VAL A 54 -4.81 2.37 -11.01
CA VAL A 54 -5.26 1.88 -12.33
C VAL A 54 -4.10 1.87 -13.33
N VAL A 55 -3.27 2.92 -13.35
CA VAL A 55 -2.08 2.98 -14.22
C VAL A 55 -1.13 1.82 -13.92
N VAL A 56 -0.86 1.56 -12.62
CA VAL A 56 0.01 0.45 -12.20
C VAL A 56 -0.62 -0.89 -12.53
N LEU A 57 -1.93 -1.06 -12.33
CA LEU A 57 -2.66 -2.29 -12.62
C LEU A 57 -2.60 -2.65 -14.09
N VAL A 58 -2.89 -1.71 -14.98
CA VAL A 58 -2.84 -1.91 -16.44
C VAL A 58 -1.43 -2.32 -16.87
N ALA A 59 -0.41 -1.65 -16.33
CA ALA A 59 0.98 -1.98 -16.63
C ALA A 59 1.37 -3.36 -16.09
N ALA A 60 0.95 -3.71 -14.87
CA ALA A 60 1.23 -4.98 -14.22
C ALA A 60 0.60 -6.16 -14.99
N VAL A 61 -0.65 -6.01 -15.42
CA VAL A 61 -1.35 -7.04 -16.23
C VAL A 61 -0.64 -7.24 -17.57
N ARG A 62 -0.29 -6.15 -18.27
CA ARG A 62 0.43 -6.23 -19.53
C ARG A 62 1.82 -6.85 -19.41
N ALA A 63 2.52 -6.56 -18.34
CA ALA A 63 3.85 -7.11 -18.06
C ALA A 63 3.80 -8.51 -17.43
N ARG A 64 2.63 -9.00 -17.03
CA ARG A 64 2.44 -10.23 -16.23
C ARG A 64 3.28 -10.24 -14.96
N ASP A 65 3.48 -9.07 -14.36
CA ASP A 65 4.29 -8.90 -13.14
C ASP A 65 3.42 -9.10 -11.91
N ARG A 66 3.59 -10.24 -11.24
CA ARG A 66 2.83 -10.60 -10.02
C ARG A 66 3.06 -9.62 -8.88
N ARG A 67 4.28 -9.08 -8.77
CA ARG A 67 4.65 -8.12 -7.73
C ARG A 67 3.92 -6.79 -7.92
N ALA A 68 3.96 -6.27 -9.16
CA ALA A 68 3.22 -5.06 -9.52
C ALA A 68 1.71 -5.25 -9.38
N LEU A 69 1.22 -6.44 -9.74
CA LEU A 69 -0.21 -6.78 -9.65
C LEU A 69 -0.70 -6.77 -8.20
N THR A 70 -0.01 -7.42 -7.29
CA THR A 70 -0.40 -7.46 -5.88
C THR A 70 -0.39 -6.08 -5.25
N PHE A 71 0.62 -5.25 -5.57
CA PHE A 71 0.65 -3.86 -5.12
C PHE A 71 -0.53 -3.04 -5.68
N ALA A 72 -0.79 -3.12 -6.98
CA ALA A 72 -1.88 -2.40 -7.63
C ALA A 72 -3.25 -2.79 -7.08
N VAL A 73 -3.47 -4.08 -6.83
CA VAL A 73 -4.71 -4.59 -6.20
C VAL A 73 -4.88 -4.02 -4.78
N SER A 74 -3.79 -4.00 -3.98
CA SER A 74 -3.83 -3.42 -2.64
C SER A 74 -4.26 -1.95 -2.67
N VAL A 75 -3.60 -1.15 -3.51
CA VAL A 75 -3.86 0.30 -3.61
C VAL A 75 -5.27 0.57 -4.15
N LEU A 76 -5.70 -0.16 -5.17
CA LEU A 76 -7.02 0.00 -5.77
C LEU A 76 -8.13 -0.40 -4.79
N ALA A 77 -7.99 -1.55 -4.13
CA ALA A 77 -8.95 -1.98 -3.12
C ALA A 77 -9.06 -0.95 -1.99
N PHE A 78 -7.93 -0.40 -1.52
CA PHE A 78 -7.93 0.63 -0.50
C PHE A 78 -8.57 1.95 -0.97
N ALA A 79 -8.37 2.36 -2.23
CA ALA A 79 -9.06 3.50 -2.81
C ALA A 79 -10.58 3.31 -2.83
N LEU A 80 -11.05 2.08 -3.13
CA LEU A 80 -12.46 1.74 -3.17
C LEU A 80 -13.13 1.78 -1.79
N VAL A 81 -12.39 1.55 -0.70
CA VAL A 81 -12.89 1.66 0.68
C VAL A 81 -13.61 2.99 0.93
N SER A 82 -13.09 4.08 0.36
CA SER A 82 -13.67 5.42 0.54
C SER A 82 -14.90 5.71 -0.35
N LEU A 83 -15.19 4.83 -1.31
CA LEU A 83 -16.26 5.02 -2.31
C LEU A 83 -17.46 4.11 -2.09
N VAL A 84 -17.29 3.04 -1.30
CA VAL A 84 -18.34 2.03 -1.09
C VAL A 84 -18.93 2.12 0.31
N PRO A 85 -20.25 1.89 0.48
CA PRO A 85 -20.90 1.91 1.79
C PRO A 85 -20.95 0.53 2.45
N GLY A 86 -21.10 0.52 3.78
CA GLY A 86 -21.50 -0.65 4.55
C GLY A 86 -20.47 -1.79 4.56
N LEU A 87 -20.95 -3.02 4.50
CA LEU A 87 -20.14 -4.25 4.59
C LEU A 87 -19.06 -4.38 3.51
N LEU A 88 -19.21 -3.70 2.39
CA LEU A 88 -18.20 -3.71 1.32
C LEU A 88 -16.89 -3.02 1.74
N ILE A 89 -16.95 -2.09 2.71
CA ILE A 89 -15.76 -1.45 3.28
C ILE A 89 -14.82 -2.51 3.84
N ASP A 90 -15.33 -3.43 4.64
CA ASP A 90 -14.52 -4.46 5.30
C ASP A 90 -13.93 -5.43 4.28
N VAL A 91 -14.71 -5.81 3.26
CA VAL A 91 -14.22 -6.68 2.17
C VAL A 91 -13.07 -6.03 1.43
N PHE A 92 -13.20 -4.77 1.00
CA PHE A 92 -12.13 -4.07 0.30
C PHE A 92 -10.93 -3.80 1.19
N LEU A 93 -11.13 -3.55 2.48
CA LEU A 93 -10.05 -3.39 3.44
C LEU A 93 -9.25 -4.70 3.60
N VAL A 94 -9.92 -5.83 3.76
CA VAL A 94 -9.30 -7.16 3.83
C VAL A 94 -8.52 -7.47 2.55
N VAL A 95 -9.11 -7.20 1.38
CA VAL A 95 -8.44 -7.39 0.09
C VAL A 95 -7.19 -6.52 -0.02
N ALA A 96 -7.29 -5.25 0.38
CA ALA A 96 -6.14 -4.33 0.36
C ALA A 96 -4.99 -4.83 1.23
N GLN A 97 -5.29 -5.26 2.45
CA GLN A 97 -4.31 -5.77 3.42
C GLN A 97 -3.69 -7.08 2.93
N ALA A 98 -4.51 -8.05 2.50
CA ALA A 98 -4.03 -9.33 1.99
C ALA A 98 -3.14 -9.17 0.75
N ALA A 99 -3.52 -8.28 -0.18
CA ALA A 99 -2.72 -7.99 -1.35
C ALA A 99 -1.40 -7.29 -0.99
N LEU A 100 -1.37 -6.43 0.04
CA LEU A 100 -0.15 -5.80 0.52
C LEU A 100 0.79 -6.81 1.21
N VAL A 101 0.25 -7.74 1.99
CA VAL A 101 1.01 -8.87 2.54
C VAL A 101 1.61 -9.70 1.39
N ALA A 102 0.80 -10.04 0.38
CA ALA A 102 1.27 -10.79 -0.79
C ALA A 102 2.39 -10.05 -1.54
N PHE A 103 2.27 -8.72 -1.71
CA PHE A 103 3.33 -7.88 -2.27
C PHE A 103 4.63 -7.97 -1.47
N GLY A 104 4.55 -7.87 -0.15
CA GLY A 104 5.69 -8.01 0.74
C GLY A 104 6.35 -9.38 0.61
N VAL A 105 5.57 -10.47 0.68
CA VAL A 105 6.06 -11.86 0.54
C VAL A 105 6.73 -12.10 -0.81
N VAL A 106 6.11 -11.66 -1.90
CA VAL A 106 6.70 -11.80 -3.25
C VAL A 106 8.03 -11.03 -3.31
N THR A 107 8.08 -9.84 -2.71
CA THR A 107 9.31 -9.03 -2.64
C THR A 107 10.40 -9.70 -1.81
N VAL A 108 10.07 -10.31 -0.68
CA VAL A 108 11.03 -11.08 0.16
C VAL A 108 11.63 -12.24 -0.62
N ARG A 109 10.80 -12.94 -1.40
CA ARG A 109 11.24 -14.12 -2.17
C ARG A 109 12.11 -13.77 -3.39
N SER A 110 11.83 -12.63 -4.03
CA SER A 110 12.48 -12.25 -5.29
C SER A 110 13.52 -11.14 -5.15
N GLY A 111 13.52 -10.40 -4.03
CA GLY A 111 14.37 -9.22 -3.85
C GLY A 111 15.72 -9.54 -3.17
N PRO A 112 16.81 -8.87 -3.59
CA PRO A 112 18.10 -8.94 -2.92
C PRO A 112 18.15 -8.03 -1.69
N GLY A 113 19.00 -8.36 -0.71
CA GLY A 113 19.46 -7.53 0.40
C GLY A 113 18.44 -6.54 0.96
N VAL A 114 18.61 -5.26 0.65
CA VAL A 114 17.76 -4.16 1.14
C VAL A 114 16.28 -4.33 0.73
N GLN A 115 16.01 -4.78 -0.49
CA GLN A 115 14.63 -5.00 -0.92
C GLN A 115 13.94 -6.09 -0.11
N ARG A 116 14.68 -7.13 0.28
CA ARG A 116 14.18 -8.20 1.16
C ARG A 116 13.84 -7.65 2.54
N ALA A 117 14.69 -6.79 3.10
CA ALA A 117 14.43 -6.15 4.38
C ALA A 117 13.15 -5.30 4.35
N PHE A 118 13.00 -4.43 3.35
CA PHE A 118 11.77 -3.65 3.18
C PHE A 118 10.55 -4.54 2.89
N GLY A 119 10.71 -5.63 2.14
CA GLY A 119 9.67 -6.63 1.92
C GLY A 119 9.17 -7.23 3.24
N TRP A 120 10.07 -7.53 4.17
CA TRP A 120 9.71 -7.98 5.52
C TRP A 120 8.96 -6.90 6.31
N ILE A 121 9.41 -5.64 6.26
CA ILE A 121 8.72 -4.52 6.91
C ILE A 121 7.28 -4.42 6.39
N VAL A 122 7.09 -4.43 5.07
CA VAL A 122 5.74 -4.41 4.46
C VAL A 122 4.90 -5.60 4.93
N THR A 123 5.48 -6.82 4.89
CA THR A 123 4.75 -8.04 5.27
C THR A 123 4.29 -8.00 6.71
N VAL A 124 5.20 -7.67 7.63
CA VAL A 124 4.90 -7.66 9.07
C VAL A 124 3.93 -6.53 9.41
N ALA A 125 4.16 -5.31 8.90
CA ALA A 125 3.29 -4.18 9.15
C ALA A 125 1.88 -4.39 8.58
N ALA A 126 1.75 -4.92 7.36
CA ALA A 126 0.45 -5.20 6.75
C ALA A 126 -0.29 -6.36 7.45
N ALA A 127 0.42 -7.40 7.89
CA ALA A 127 -0.17 -8.50 8.65
C ALA A 127 -0.62 -8.02 10.04
N ALA A 128 0.20 -7.23 10.73
CA ALA A 128 -0.18 -6.64 12.01
C ALA A 128 -1.37 -5.68 11.85
N TRP A 129 -1.40 -4.88 10.78
CA TRP A 129 -2.55 -4.04 10.46
C TRP A 129 -3.82 -4.86 10.25
N PHE A 130 -3.73 -5.97 9.51
CA PHE A 130 -4.86 -6.89 9.31
C PHE A 130 -5.39 -7.45 10.64
N VAL A 131 -4.50 -7.95 11.49
CA VAL A 131 -4.87 -8.49 12.81
C VAL A 131 -5.49 -7.42 13.70
N THR A 132 -4.89 -6.23 13.77
CA THR A 132 -5.43 -5.13 14.58
C THR A 132 -6.77 -4.64 14.06
N ALA A 133 -7.00 -4.61 12.75
CA ALA A 133 -8.29 -4.25 12.17
C ALA A 133 -9.38 -5.27 12.54
N LEU A 134 -9.08 -6.57 12.48
CA LEU A 134 -10.00 -7.63 12.93
C LEU A 134 -10.35 -7.51 14.41
N LEU A 135 -9.35 -7.29 15.25
CA LEU A 135 -9.54 -7.17 16.71
C LEU A 135 -10.31 -5.89 17.07
N SER A 136 -10.07 -4.79 16.36
CA SER A 136 -10.77 -3.51 16.62
C SER A 136 -12.27 -3.59 16.34
N GLY A 137 -12.68 -4.39 15.35
CA GLY A 137 -14.09 -4.54 14.99
C GLY A 137 -14.92 -5.37 15.97
N THR A 138 -14.30 -6.28 16.72
CA THR A 138 -15.05 -7.30 17.48
C THR A 138 -14.80 -7.29 19.00
N VAL A 139 -13.58 -7.00 19.44
CA VAL A 139 -13.18 -7.21 20.84
C VAL A 139 -12.81 -5.90 21.55
N LEU A 140 -12.11 -4.99 20.86
CA LEU A 140 -11.55 -3.79 21.49
C LEU A 140 -12.62 -2.78 21.91
N LEU A 141 -13.70 -2.63 21.14
CA LEU A 141 -14.76 -1.66 21.45
C LEU A 141 -15.55 -2.03 22.72
N THR A 142 -15.59 -3.30 23.10
CA THR A 142 -16.34 -3.77 24.27
C THR A 142 -15.48 -3.96 25.51
N ALA A 143 -14.16 -4.10 25.35
CA ALA A 143 -13.26 -4.49 26.43
C ALA A 143 -12.32 -3.37 26.93
N LEU A 144 -12.16 -2.28 26.16
CA LEU A 144 -11.21 -1.22 26.53
C LEU A 144 -11.89 -0.03 27.21
N PRO A 145 -11.24 0.56 28.26
CA PRO A 145 -11.64 1.84 28.81
C PRO A 145 -11.60 2.94 27.75
N GLN A 146 -12.49 3.93 27.85
CA GLN A 146 -12.58 5.04 26.89
C GLN A 146 -11.25 5.76 26.66
N GLU A 147 -10.41 5.85 27.69
CA GLU A 147 -9.08 6.48 27.63
C GLU A 147 -8.12 5.75 26.68
N SER A 148 -8.29 4.44 26.51
CA SER A 148 -7.44 3.58 25.66
C SER A 148 -7.92 3.52 24.22
N LEU A 149 -9.13 3.97 23.91
CA LEU A 149 -9.70 3.90 22.55
C LEU A 149 -8.89 4.72 21.54
N GLY A 150 -8.38 5.89 21.93
CA GLY A 150 -7.54 6.71 21.06
C GLY A 150 -6.30 5.97 20.56
N VAL A 151 -5.61 5.25 21.46
CA VAL A 151 -4.43 4.45 21.10
C VAL A 151 -4.82 3.26 20.22
N ALA A 152 -5.93 2.60 20.55
CA ALA A 152 -6.43 1.46 19.78
C ALA A 152 -6.76 1.83 18.31
N PHE A 153 -7.26 3.03 18.07
CA PHE A 153 -7.53 3.53 16.70
C PHE A 153 -6.27 4.09 16.02
N ALA A 154 -5.28 4.58 16.76
CA ALA A 154 -4.04 5.09 16.20
C ALA A 154 -3.14 3.97 15.65
N VAL A 155 -3.11 2.80 16.31
CA VAL A 155 -2.24 1.67 15.93
C VAL A 155 -2.48 1.19 14.49
N PRO A 156 -3.72 0.90 14.05
CA PRO A 156 -3.97 0.52 12.66
C PRO A 156 -3.52 1.58 11.65
N GLY A 157 -3.70 2.87 11.95
CA GLY A 157 -3.23 3.97 11.11
C GLY A 157 -1.71 4.01 10.97
N LEU A 158 -0.99 3.82 12.07
CA LEU A 158 0.48 3.74 12.06
C LEU A 158 0.98 2.54 11.27
N LEU A 159 0.40 1.37 11.48
CA LEU A 159 0.77 0.15 10.74
C LEU A 159 0.50 0.29 9.24
N GLN A 160 -0.63 0.89 8.86
CA GLN A 160 -0.93 1.25 7.47
C GLN A 160 0.15 2.17 6.90
N ALA A 161 0.50 3.24 7.63
CA ALA A 161 1.53 4.20 7.20
C ALA A 161 2.87 3.51 6.98
N VAL A 162 3.34 2.71 7.95
CA VAL A 162 4.60 1.98 7.85
C VAL A 162 4.59 1.05 6.64
N ALA A 163 3.51 0.30 6.42
CA ALA A 163 3.41 -0.65 5.31
C ALA A 163 3.47 0.05 3.94
N TYR A 164 2.68 1.11 3.74
CA TYR A 164 2.68 1.83 2.46
C TYR A 164 3.93 2.68 2.23
N LEU A 165 4.51 3.30 3.26
CA LEU A 165 5.76 4.05 3.13
C LEU A 165 6.95 3.11 2.81
N ALA A 166 7.01 1.94 3.44
CA ALA A 166 7.99 0.92 3.09
C ALA A 166 7.78 0.40 1.66
N ALA A 167 6.52 0.22 1.24
CA ALA A 167 6.20 -0.12 -0.15
C ALA A 167 6.61 1.00 -1.12
N ALA A 168 6.45 2.28 -0.76
CA ALA A 168 6.91 3.42 -1.57
C ALA A 168 8.41 3.34 -1.88
N VAL A 169 9.23 2.99 -0.89
CA VAL A 169 10.67 2.79 -1.07
C VAL A 169 10.93 1.68 -2.09
N LEU A 170 10.21 0.56 -1.99
CA LEU A 170 10.38 -0.57 -2.91
C LEU A 170 10.00 -0.23 -4.35
N VAL A 171 8.88 0.48 -4.55
CA VAL A 171 8.40 0.84 -5.89
C VAL A 171 9.17 2.03 -6.48
N ALA A 172 9.93 2.78 -5.66
CA ALA A 172 10.82 3.86 -6.11
C ALA A 172 12.14 3.35 -6.70
N VAL A 173 12.54 2.11 -6.44
CA VAL A 173 13.82 1.56 -6.89
C VAL A 173 14.10 1.77 -8.39
N PRO A 174 13.14 1.57 -9.33
CA PRO A 174 13.37 1.82 -10.75
C PRO A 174 13.58 3.30 -11.10
N LEU A 175 13.14 4.24 -10.25
CA LEU A 175 13.38 5.67 -10.46
C LEU A 175 14.83 6.06 -10.11
N LEU A 176 15.42 5.37 -9.14
CA LEU A 176 16.74 5.65 -8.60
C LEU A 176 17.87 4.95 -9.37
N ARG A 177 17.55 3.88 -10.10
CA ARG A 177 18.53 3.12 -10.88
C ARG A 177 18.33 3.31 -12.37
N PRO A 178 19.38 3.47 -13.18
CA PRO A 178 19.26 3.42 -14.62
C PRO A 178 18.73 2.03 -15.00
N VAL A 179 17.64 2.01 -15.75
CA VAL A 179 17.00 0.76 -16.22
C VAL A 179 17.95 0.14 -17.26
N GLY A 180 18.66 -0.92 -16.88
CA GLY A 180 19.49 -1.69 -17.81
C GLY A 180 18.65 -2.32 -18.91
N ARG A 181 19.27 -2.52 -20.08
CA ARG A 181 18.62 -3.13 -21.27
C ARG A 181 18.28 -4.62 -21.04
N GLY A 182 17.30 -4.91 -20.25
CA GLY A 182 16.90 -6.29 -19.91
C GLY A 182 15.81 -6.38 -18.85
N ALA A 183 15.48 -5.28 -18.20
CA ALA A 183 14.43 -5.25 -17.18
C ALA A 183 13.04 -5.34 -17.83
N GLY A 184 12.62 -6.54 -18.17
CA GLY A 184 11.25 -6.84 -18.58
C GLY A 184 10.25 -6.86 -17.44
N VAL A 185 10.70 -6.65 -16.21
CA VAL A 185 9.90 -6.71 -14.98
C VAL A 185 9.93 -5.35 -14.32
N LEU A 186 8.77 -4.82 -13.96
CA LEU A 186 8.59 -3.44 -13.47
C LEU A 186 9.49 -3.10 -12.26
N TRP A 187 9.79 -4.06 -11.40
CA TRP A 187 10.62 -3.90 -10.19
C TRP A 187 11.58 -5.07 -9.99
N ALA A 188 11.90 -5.78 -11.06
CA ALA A 188 12.95 -6.78 -10.98
C ALA A 188 14.26 -6.10 -10.61
N SER A 189 14.90 -6.64 -9.62
CA SER A 189 16.30 -6.41 -9.37
C SER A 189 17.04 -6.63 -10.68
N ALA A 190 17.79 -5.62 -11.14
CA ALA A 190 18.88 -5.90 -12.04
C ALA A 190 19.70 -7.02 -11.37
N GLU A 191 19.66 -8.22 -11.90
CA GLU A 191 20.64 -9.24 -11.53
C GLU A 191 22.00 -8.62 -11.76
N VAL A 192 22.63 -8.23 -10.67
CA VAL A 192 24.06 -7.94 -10.67
C VAL A 192 24.69 -9.33 -10.77
N ARG A 193 25.05 -9.69 -12.01
CA ARG A 193 26.10 -10.69 -12.23
C ARG A 193 27.45 -10.04 -11.97
#